data_83afcd32a75b16e4af090c4dfe880b5f
#
_entry.id   83afcd32a75b16e4af090c4dfe880b5f
#
_cell.length_a   1.000
_cell.length_b   1.000
_cell.length_c   1.000
_cell.angle_alpha   90.00
_cell.angle_beta   90.00
_cell.angle_gamma   90.00
#
_symmetry.space_group_name_H-M   'P 1'
#
loop_
_entity.id
_entity.type
_entity.pdbx_description
1 polymer ?
#
loop_
_entity_poly.entity_id
_entity_poly.type
_entity_poly.pdbx_seq_one_letter_code
_entity_poly.pdbx_strand_id
1 'polypeptide(L)'
;MSGYYRNINSYFNYSLFLQGTSTECDLDALSEILPKSLIEFETSRESIIEIPKAVMKKLANYRETPLFRARNFEKAIGTTCEIYIKDEGKTPSGNHKMNSAYLIAYLCAKDGIRTIVTETTGNWGIALALAANDFGLTVMCIIDEESNQARPNRKSIMEGFGAIVRVVKLDEYHKDLLTLSTDKAIEYTKTLKNAVYIYGSVYGYFVIPQSIIGVEAKQQLLNLDKYPDIVVGSCGGGANLLGTASEFMADNIEGTSTCEIYAAESESCPILSKGKMGYSSIDTLNYYPLIHTYSIPGLEQSDYYIGGLGSTIVAPAVAHFHENGLIRSGTYTNVAAKDAAEMFNKEEGIMVALETAYQLAGVVDKARTHHNKAILVNTSATT
;
A
#
# COMPACT_ATOMS: atom_id res chain seq x y z
N MET A 1 -20.27 -4.55 7.01
CA MET A 1 -19.17 -3.68 6.51
C MET A 1 -19.19 -2.38 7.28
N SER A 2 -18.04 -1.99 7.85
CA SER A 2 -17.88 -0.72 8.56
C SER A 2 -17.97 0.47 7.60
N GLY A 3 -18.59 1.57 8.04
CA GLY A 3 -18.82 2.76 7.22
C GLY A 3 -17.72 3.80 7.28
N TYR A 4 -16.50 3.45 7.74
CA TYR A 4 -15.43 4.41 7.97
C TYR A 4 -14.04 3.85 7.65
N TYR A 5 -13.09 4.78 7.47
CA TYR A 5 -11.66 4.54 7.45
C TYR A 5 -11.03 4.99 8.76
N ARG A 6 -10.03 4.24 9.25
CA ARG A 6 -9.17 4.67 10.36
C ARG A 6 -8.05 5.56 9.82
N ASN A 7 -8.02 6.82 10.24
CA ASN A 7 -6.95 7.74 9.85
C ASN A 7 -5.82 7.70 10.89
N ILE A 8 -4.82 6.88 10.64
CA ILE A 8 -3.66 6.76 11.53
C ILE A 8 -2.78 8.02 11.52
N ASN A 9 -2.86 8.86 10.50
CA ASN A 9 -2.14 10.13 10.43
C ASN A 9 -2.64 11.15 11.45
N SER A 10 -3.83 10.97 12.02
CA SER A 10 -4.37 11.84 13.08
C SER A 10 -3.66 11.69 14.43
N TYR A 11 -2.89 10.62 14.63
CA TYR A 11 -2.21 10.31 15.88
C TYR A 11 -0.78 10.86 15.98
N PHE A 12 -0.32 11.60 14.95
CA PHE A 12 0.97 12.29 14.99
C PHE A 12 0.92 13.59 14.17
N ASN A 13 1.97 14.41 14.29
CA ASN A 13 2.05 15.65 13.51
C ASN A 13 2.48 15.35 12.07
N TYR A 14 1.51 15.04 11.22
CA TYR A 14 1.72 14.80 9.80
C TYR A 14 1.65 16.10 9.01
N SER A 15 2.66 16.39 8.23
CA SER A 15 2.75 17.58 7.38
C SER A 15 3.43 17.27 6.04
N LEU A 16 3.07 18.04 5.04
CA LEU A 16 3.70 18.07 3.72
C LEU A 16 4.54 19.34 3.61
N PHE A 17 5.67 19.29 2.93
CA PHE A 17 6.64 20.40 2.89
C PHE A 17 6.95 20.82 1.46
N LEU A 18 7.15 22.14 1.27
CA LEU A 18 7.61 22.71 0.00
C LEU A 18 9.01 22.21 -0.34
N GLN A 19 9.24 21.91 -1.62
CA GLN A 19 10.53 21.45 -2.12
C GLN A 19 11.65 22.48 -1.82
N GLY A 20 12.80 21.97 -1.39
CA GLY A 20 13.96 22.79 -1.08
C GLY A 20 13.85 23.67 0.18
N THR A 21 12.79 23.51 0.99
CA THR A 21 12.56 24.28 2.21
C THR A 21 12.14 23.37 3.36
N SER A 22 12.10 23.92 4.59
CA SER A 22 11.44 23.30 5.74
C SER A 22 10.05 23.91 6.00
N THR A 23 9.50 24.64 5.04
CA THR A 23 8.19 25.28 5.15
C THR A 23 7.10 24.28 4.82
N GLU A 24 6.09 24.17 5.67
CA GLU A 24 4.91 23.35 5.38
C GLU A 24 4.16 23.90 4.15
N CYS A 25 3.65 22.99 3.32
CA CYS A 25 2.76 23.34 2.23
C CYS A 25 1.47 23.94 2.79
N ASP A 26 1.09 25.10 2.27
CA ASP A 26 -0.27 25.59 2.44
C ASP A 26 -1.25 24.96 1.43
N LEU A 27 -2.53 25.26 1.60
CA LEU A 27 -3.56 24.69 0.73
C LEU A 27 -3.47 25.20 -0.72
N ASP A 28 -2.94 26.41 -0.91
CA ASP A 28 -2.80 27.01 -2.25
C ASP A 28 -1.72 26.27 -3.04
N ALA A 29 -0.56 26.00 -2.44
CA ALA A 29 0.50 25.20 -3.06
C ALA A 29 0.02 23.77 -3.40
N LEU A 30 -0.74 23.12 -2.52
CA LEU A 30 -1.30 21.80 -2.79
C LEU A 30 -2.35 21.83 -3.91
N SER A 31 -3.10 22.92 -4.05
CA SER A 31 -4.15 23.05 -5.07
C SER A 31 -3.62 23.11 -6.51
N GLU A 32 -2.33 23.41 -6.67
CA GLU A 32 -1.67 23.37 -7.99
C GLU A 32 -1.41 21.93 -8.49
N ILE A 33 -1.36 20.96 -7.57
CA ILE A 33 -0.98 19.55 -7.89
C ILE A 33 -2.08 18.53 -7.62
N LEU A 34 -2.97 18.79 -6.66
CA LEU A 34 -4.04 17.87 -6.26
C LEU A 34 -5.41 18.55 -6.32
N PRO A 35 -6.47 17.82 -6.68
CA PRO A 35 -7.83 18.33 -6.61
C PRO A 35 -8.27 18.53 -5.15
N LYS A 36 -9.16 19.49 -4.93
CA LYS A 36 -9.60 19.97 -3.62
C LYS A 36 -10.04 18.84 -2.68
N SER A 37 -10.87 17.92 -3.16
CA SER A 37 -11.38 16.84 -2.31
C SER A 37 -10.28 15.85 -1.87
N LEU A 38 -9.23 15.67 -2.69
CA LEU A 38 -8.05 14.89 -2.28
C LEU A 38 -7.22 15.61 -1.24
N ILE A 39 -7.05 16.93 -1.37
CA ILE A 39 -6.35 17.75 -0.38
C ILE A 39 -7.09 17.70 0.97
N GLU A 40 -8.41 17.91 0.97
CA GLU A 40 -9.24 17.83 2.17
C GLU A 40 -9.11 16.46 2.86
N PHE A 41 -9.02 15.38 2.07
CA PHE A 41 -8.81 14.02 2.60
C PHE A 41 -7.40 13.82 3.14
N GLU A 42 -6.37 14.25 2.40
CA GLU A 42 -4.95 14.14 2.76
C GLU A 42 -4.63 14.86 4.06
N THR A 43 -5.17 16.05 4.23
CA THR A 43 -4.89 16.93 5.38
C THR A 43 -5.85 16.76 6.55
N SER A 44 -6.80 15.82 6.45
CA SER A 44 -7.77 15.54 7.52
C SER A 44 -7.07 15.12 8.82
N ARG A 45 -7.54 15.71 9.93
CA ARG A 45 -7.10 15.37 11.30
C ARG A 45 -8.10 14.50 12.06
N GLU A 46 -9.22 14.17 11.44
CA GLU A 46 -10.21 13.28 12.03
C GLU A 46 -9.66 11.86 12.12
N SER A 47 -9.74 11.23 13.28
CA SER A 47 -9.27 9.84 13.48
C SER A 47 -10.15 8.80 12.78
N ILE A 48 -11.40 9.19 12.49
CA ILE A 48 -12.39 8.38 11.76
C ILE A 48 -12.93 9.23 10.62
N ILE A 49 -12.83 8.72 9.39
CA ILE A 49 -13.34 9.38 8.19
C ILE A 49 -14.45 8.52 7.60
N GLU A 50 -15.65 9.07 7.45
CA GLU A 50 -16.76 8.35 6.84
C GLU A 50 -16.47 8.02 5.36
N ILE A 51 -16.81 6.81 4.95
CA ILE A 51 -16.70 6.38 3.56
C ILE A 51 -17.83 7.05 2.76
N PRO A 52 -17.50 7.79 1.67
CA PRO A 52 -18.53 8.40 0.83
C PRO A 52 -19.54 7.37 0.30
N LYS A 53 -20.83 7.68 0.31
CA LYS A 53 -21.90 6.74 -0.10
C LYS A 53 -21.67 6.11 -1.47
N ALA A 54 -21.13 6.88 -2.42
CA ALA A 54 -20.82 6.36 -3.77
C ALA A 54 -19.70 5.31 -3.73
N VAL A 55 -18.66 5.52 -2.91
CA VAL A 55 -17.57 4.57 -2.68
C VAL A 55 -18.09 3.34 -1.93
N MET A 56 -18.87 3.55 -0.87
CA MET A 56 -19.50 2.47 -0.10
C MET A 56 -20.30 1.52 -0.98
N LYS A 57 -21.08 2.06 -1.93
CA LYS A 57 -21.84 1.26 -2.90
C LYS A 57 -20.95 0.35 -3.76
N LYS A 58 -19.75 0.81 -4.13
CA LYS A 58 -18.78 0.01 -4.90
C LYS A 58 -18.11 -1.05 -4.03
N LEU A 59 -17.68 -0.66 -2.84
CA LEU A 59 -17.09 -1.57 -1.86
C LEU A 59 -18.05 -2.71 -1.48
N ALA A 60 -19.34 -2.44 -1.31
CA ALA A 60 -20.37 -3.41 -0.94
C ALA A 60 -20.52 -4.58 -1.94
N ASN A 61 -20.01 -4.45 -3.17
CA ASN A 61 -20.06 -5.53 -4.16
C ASN A 61 -19.07 -6.69 -3.85
N TYR A 62 -18.06 -6.48 -3.00
CA TYR A 62 -17.04 -7.50 -2.70
C TYR A 62 -16.59 -7.55 -1.25
N ARG A 63 -16.91 -6.54 -0.45
CA ARG A 63 -16.61 -6.53 0.98
C ARG A 63 -17.78 -7.14 1.76
N GLU A 64 -17.55 -7.80 2.87
CA GLU A 64 -16.24 -7.95 3.54
C GLU A 64 -15.44 -9.06 2.86
N THR A 65 -14.12 -8.85 2.68
CA THR A 65 -13.26 -9.91 2.18
C THR A 65 -13.13 -11.03 3.23
N PRO A 66 -12.88 -12.29 2.82
CA PRO A 66 -12.81 -13.41 3.75
C PRO A 66 -11.70 -13.25 4.81
N LEU A 67 -12.00 -13.68 6.03
CA LEU A 67 -11.00 -13.96 7.05
C LEU A 67 -11.10 -15.42 7.42
N PHE A 68 -9.98 -16.13 7.41
CA PHE A 68 -9.94 -17.57 7.75
C PHE A 68 -8.66 -17.90 8.53
N ARG A 69 -8.70 -19.02 9.28
CA ARG A 69 -7.53 -19.55 9.98
C ARG A 69 -6.78 -20.54 9.09
N ALA A 70 -5.50 -20.34 8.88
CA ALA A 70 -4.63 -21.15 8.01
C ALA A 70 -4.07 -22.38 8.75
N ARG A 71 -4.95 -23.34 9.09
CA ARG A 71 -4.64 -24.50 9.95
C ARG A 71 -3.61 -25.46 9.34
N ASN A 72 -3.60 -25.63 8.03
CA ASN A 72 -2.64 -26.50 7.37
C ASN A 72 -1.27 -25.86 7.33
N PHE A 73 -1.22 -24.54 7.10
CA PHE A 73 0.01 -23.76 7.15
C PHE A 73 0.61 -23.77 8.56
N GLU A 74 -0.20 -23.61 9.64
CA GLU A 74 0.23 -23.76 11.04
C GLU A 74 0.91 -25.10 11.29
N LYS A 75 0.31 -26.20 10.81
CA LYS A 75 0.86 -27.56 10.95
C LYS A 75 2.18 -27.70 10.18
N ALA A 76 2.27 -27.17 8.97
CA ALA A 76 3.48 -27.24 8.15
C ALA A 76 4.64 -26.44 8.77
N ILE A 77 4.37 -25.32 9.43
CA ILE A 77 5.37 -24.55 10.21
C ILE A 77 5.78 -25.32 11.48
N GLY A 78 4.88 -26.14 12.05
CA GLY A 78 5.06 -26.81 13.34
C GLY A 78 4.88 -25.87 14.53
N THR A 79 3.96 -24.90 14.43
CA THR A 79 3.70 -23.89 15.45
C THR A 79 2.47 -24.16 16.29
N THR A 80 2.44 -23.59 17.49
CA THR A 80 1.24 -23.50 18.35
C THR A 80 0.50 -22.15 18.18
N CYS A 81 1.01 -21.25 17.36
CA CYS A 81 0.33 -20.00 17.03
C CYS A 81 -0.87 -20.25 16.14
N GLU A 82 -1.89 -19.40 16.26
CA GLU A 82 -3.03 -19.35 15.36
C GLU A 82 -2.77 -18.30 14.28
N ILE A 83 -2.84 -18.67 13.00
CA ILE A 83 -2.56 -17.76 11.87
C ILE A 83 -3.87 -17.44 11.14
N TYR A 84 -4.25 -16.17 11.16
CA TYR A 84 -5.45 -15.65 10.52
C TYR A 84 -5.09 -14.87 9.26
N ILE A 85 -5.71 -15.24 8.16
CA ILE A 85 -5.51 -14.64 6.84
C ILE A 85 -6.71 -13.79 6.48
N LYS A 86 -6.48 -12.48 6.23
CA LYS A 86 -7.46 -11.58 5.61
C LYS A 86 -7.21 -11.56 4.11
N ASP A 87 -8.12 -12.13 3.31
CA ASP A 87 -7.86 -12.39 1.89
C ASP A 87 -8.26 -11.22 0.98
N GLU A 88 -7.36 -10.24 0.83
CA GLU A 88 -7.51 -9.10 -0.08
C GLU A 88 -7.28 -9.48 -1.57
N GLY A 89 -6.85 -10.69 -1.85
CA GLY A 89 -6.85 -11.26 -3.21
C GLY A 89 -8.25 -11.44 -3.80
N LYS A 90 -9.31 -11.40 -2.98
CA LYS A 90 -10.73 -11.52 -3.40
C LYS A 90 -11.37 -10.19 -3.82
N THR A 91 -10.60 -9.11 -3.88
CA THR A 91 -11.08 -7.86 -4.48
C THR A 91 -11.22 -7.97 -6.00
N PRO A 92 -12.01 -7.12 -6.67
CA PRO A 92 -12.19 -7.17 -8.12
C PRO A 92 -10.91 -7.04 -8.93
N SER A 93 -9.90 -6.35 -8.41
CA SER A 93 -8.58 -6.22 -9.04
C SER A 93 -7.59 -7.31 -8.63
N GLY A 94 -7.98 -8.25 -7.76
CA GLY A 94 -7.12 -9.29 -7.21
C GLY A 94 -6.06 -8.77 -6.22
N ASN A 95 -6.21 -7.54 -5.71
CA ASN A 95 -5.24 -6.95 -4.77
C ASN A 95 -5.85 -5.87 -3.87
N HIS A 96 -5.18 -5.59 -2.74
CA HIS A 96 -5.63 -4.64 -1.72
C HIS A 96 -5.79 -3.18 -2.20
N LYS A 97 -5.07 -2.78 -3.26
CA LYS A 97 -5.06 -1.39 -3.75
C LYS A 97 -6.41 -0.92 -4.27
N MET A 98 -7.33 -1.86 -4.54
CA MET A 98 -8.72 -1.56 -4.92
C MET A 98 -9.42 -0.65 -3.91
N ASN A 99 -9.09 -0.78 -2.63
CA ASN A 99 -9.67 0.03 -1.55
C ASN A 99 -9.34 1.51 -1.71
N SER A 100 -8.09 1.85 -2.05
CA SER A 100 -7.68 3.23 -2.35
C SER A 100 -8.19 3.70 -3.71
N ALA A 101 -8.19 2.82 -4.71
CA ALA A 101 -8.55 3.18 -6.08
C ALA A 101 -9.97 3.73 -6.18
N TYR A 102 -10.94 3.13 -5.49
CA TYR A 102 -12.32 3.62 -5.51
C TYR A 102 -12.47 5.00 -4.88
N LEU A 103 -11.80 5.26 -3.74
CA LEU A 103 -11.86 6.58 -3.12
C LEU A 103 -11.21 7.65 -4.00
N ILE A 104 -10.01 7.39 -4.48
CA ILE A 104 -9.23 8.33 -5.31
C ILE A 104 -10.01 8.65 -6.59
N ALA A 105 -10.50 7.64 -7.30
CA ALA A 105 -11.29 7.84 -8.52
C ALA A 105 -12.56 8.66 -8.25
N TYR A 106 -13.27 8.37 -7.16
CA TYR A 106 -14.46 9.13 -6.76
C TYR A 106 -14.15 10.60 -6.48
N LEU A 107 -13.11 10.89 -5.68
CA LEU A 107 -12.74 12.26 -5.32
C LEU A 107 -12.25 13.04 -6.53
N CYS A 108 -11.45 12.43 -7.42
CA CYS A 108 -11.05 13.04 -8.68
C CYS A 108 -12.25 13.37 -9.58
N ALA A 109 -13.18 12.43 -9.75
CA ALA A 109 -14.39 12.65 -10.55
C ALA A 109 -15.27 13.76 -9.98
N LYS A 110 -15.43 13.80 -8.64
CA LYS A 110 -16.19 14.86 -7.92
C LYS A 110 -15.64 16.26 -8.22
N ASP A 111 -14.33 16.40 -8.36
CA ASP A 111 -13.67 17.69 -8.63
C ASP A 111 -13.48 17.98 -10.12
N GLY A 112 -14.10 17.19 -11.02
CA GLY A 112 -14.10 17.45 -12.46
C GLY A 112 -12.82 17.01 -13.20
N ILE A 113 -11.94 16.25 -12.55
CA ILE A 113 -10.82 15.59 -13.24
C ILE A 113 -11.37 14.64 -14.31
N ARG A 114 -10.65 14.53 -15.42
CA ARG A 114 -10.99 13.64 -16.52
C ARG A 114 -9.97 12.52 -16.71
N THR A 115 -8.72 12.80 -16.41
CA THR A 115 -7.63 11.84 -16.57
C THR A 115 -6.79 11.76 -15.31
N ILE A 116 -6.58 10.55 -14.80
CA ILE A 116 -5.60 10.27 -13.76
C ILE A 116 -4.37 9.69 -14.44
N VAL A 117 -3.19 10.24 -14.17
CA VAL A 117 -1.90 9.72 -14.62
C VAL A 117 -1.17 9.14 -13.41
N THR A 118 -0.54 7.99 -13.57
CA THR A 118 0.18 7.34 -12.47
C THR A 118 1.27 6.43 -13.00
N GLU A 119 2.34 6.25 -12.21
CA GLU A 119 3.28 5.15 -12.38
C GLU A 119 2.72 3.86 -11.77
N THR A 120 3.15 2.72 -12.26
CA THR A 120 2.71 1.43 -11.71
C THR A 120 3.63 0.27 -12.10
N THR A 121 3.83 -0.67 -11.20
CA THR A 121 4.38 -2.00 -11.51
C THR A 121 3.28 -2.99 -11.95
N GLY A 122 2.02 -2.55 -12.01
CA GLY A 122 0.87 -3.29 -12.52
C GLY A 122 -0.33 -3.36 -11.56
N ASN A 123 -0.18 -3.84 -10.32
CA ASN A 123 -1.30 -4.03 -9.38
C ASN A 123 -2.07 -2.73 -9.11
N TRP A 124 -1.36 -1.61 -8.96
CA TRP A 124 -1.99 -0.30 -8.79
C TRP A 124 -2.74 0.14 -10.04
N GLY A 125 -2.08 0.05 -11.20
CA GLY A 125 -2.70 0.41 -12.48
C GLY A 125 -3.98 -0.37 -12.78
N ILE A 126 -4.00 -1.68 -12.49
CA ILE A 126 -5.20 -2.51 -12.65
C ILE A 126 -6.34 -2.02 -11.75
N ALA A 127 -6.04 -1.81 -10.46
CA ALA A 127 -7.05 -1.36 -9.50
C ALA A 127 -7.60 0.03 -9.87
N LEU A 128 -6.71 0.96 -10.24
CA LEU A 128 -7.10 2.31 -10.62
C LEU A 128 -7.88 2.35 -11.93
N ALA A 129 -7.46 1.58 -12.96
CA ALA A 129 -8.16 1.52 -14.24
C ALA A 129 -9.61 1.03 -14.07
N LEU A 130 -9.81 -0.03 -13.28
CA LEU A 130 -11.14 -0.55 -12.97
C LEU A 130 -11.98 0.49 -12.23
N ALA A 131 -11.44 1.08 -11.14
CA ALA A 131 -12.18 2.07 -10.34
C ALA A 131 -12.50 3.34 -11.13
N ALA A 132 -11.55 3.83 -11.92
CA ALA A 132 -11.72 5.03 -12.74
C ALA A 132 -12.80 4.84 -13.81
N ASN A 133 -12.84 3.69 -14.47
CA ASN A 133 -13.89 3.35 -15.43
C ASN A 133 -15.30 3.43 -14.80
N ASP A 134 -15.43 2.99 -13.55
CA ASP A 134 -16.68 3.05 -12.78
C ASP A 134 -17.16 4.49 -12.49
N PHE A 135 -16.27 5.47 -12.52
CA PHE A 135 -16.57 6.90 -12.32
C PHE A 135 -16.39 7.75 -13.58
N GLY A 136 -16.24 7.12 -14.77
CA GLY A 136 -16.14 7.81 -16.04
C GLY A 136 -14.84 8.59 -16.26
N LEU A 137 -13.74 8.13 -15.65
CA LEU A 137 -12.40 8.71 -15.78
C LEU A 137 -11.53 7.86 -16.72
N THR A 138 -10.59 8.50 -17.40
CA THR A 138 -9.50 7.83 -18.12
C THR A 138 -8.30 7.69 -17.19
N VAL A 139 -7.57 6.58 -17.30
CA VAL A 139 -6.29 6.38 -16.61
C VAL A 139 -5.17 6.27 -17.63
N MET A 140 -4.08 6.97 -17.41
CA MET A 140 -2.82 6.75 -18.10
C MET A 140 -1.81 6.13 -17.12
N CYS A 141 -1.39 4.90 -17.39
CA CYS A 141 -0.42 4.16 -16.59
C CYS A 141 0.95 4.22 -17.26
N ILE A 142 1.95 4.64 -16.49
CA ILE A 142 3.35 4.56 -16.87
C ILE A 142 3.93 3.34 -16.18
N ILE A 143 4.36 2.35 -16.96
CA ILE A 143 4.95 1.11 -16.47
C ILE A 143 6.39 0.99 -16.98
N ASP A 144 7.30 0.63 -16.11
CA ASP A 144 8.67 0.36 -16.51
C ASP A 144 8.80 -0.96 -17.28
N GLU A 145 9.87 -1.08 -18.08
CA GLU A 145 10.11 -2.23 -18.96
C GLU A 145 10.29 -3.52 -18.16
N GLU A 146 10.98 -3.49 -17.01
CA GLU A 146 11.23 -4.69 -16.18
C GLU A 146 9.92 -5.23 -15.60
N SER A 147 9.08 -4.34 -15.03
CA SER A 147 7.75 -4.70 -14.54
C SER A 147 6.86 -5.26 -15.65
N ASN A 148 6.92 -4.65 -16.85
CA ASN A 148 6.15 -5.12 -17.99
C ASN A 148 6.63 -6.48 -18.51
N GLN A 149 7.95 -6.75 -18.49
CA GLN A 149 8.52 -8.05 -18.88
C GLN A 149 8.24 -9.13 -17.83
N ALA A 150 8.35 -8.79 -16.54
CA ALA A 150 8.09 -9.73 -15.45
C ALA A 150 6.63 -10.19 -15.38
N ARG A 151 5.68 -9.31 -15.75
CA ARG A 151 4.22 -9.57 -15.69
C ARG A 151 3.47 -8.96 -16.88
N PRO A 152 3.68 -9.44 -18.12
CA PRO A 152 3.16 -8.82 -19.35
C PRO A 152 1.63 -8.80 -19.44
N ASN A 153 0.95 -9.73 -18.79
CA ASN A 153 -0.51 -9.79 -18.70
C ASN A 153 -1.12 -8.56 -17.98
N ARG A 154 -0.39 -7.92 -17.07
CA ARG A 154 -0.89 -6.75 -16.33
C ARG A 154 -1.20 -5.58 -17.25
N LYS A 155 -0.37 -5.34 -18.28
CA LYS A 155 -0.64 -4.33 -19.30
C LYS A 155 -1.96 -4.59 -20.02
N SER A 156 -2.16 -5.80 -20.52
CA SER A 156 -3.39 -6.17 -21.24
C SER A 156 -4.64 -6.04 -20.35
N ILE A 157 -4.52 -6.35 -19.05
CA ILE A 157 -5.63 -6.19 -18.10
C ILE A 157 -5.97 -4.70 -17.91
N MET A 158 -4.97 -3.83 -17.73
CA MET A 158 -5.16 -2.38 -17.60
C MET A 158 -5.83 -1.81 -18.85
N GLU A 159 -5.35 -2.18 -20.04
CA GLU A 159 -5.94 -1.77 -21.33
C GLU A 159 -7.36 -2.31 -21.52
N GLY A 160 -7.64 -3.53 -21.03
CA GLY A 160 -8.98 -4.11 -21.02
C GLY A 160 -9.99 -3.32 -20.17
N PHE A 161 -9.52 -2.62 -19.13
CA PHE A 161 -10.33 -1.68 -18.34
C PHE A 161 -10.31 -0.24 -18.89
N GLY A 162 -9.76 -0.03 -20.09
CA GLY A 162 -9.76 1.27 -20.78
C GLY A 162 -8.59 2.19 -20.41
N ALA A 163 -7.57 1.70 -19.72
CA ALA A 163 -6.39 2.50 -19.44
C ALA A 163 -5.48 2.65 -20.66
N ILE A 164 -4.80 3.79 -20.77
CA ILE A 164 -3.72 4.03 -21.72
C ILE A 164 -2.41 3.62 -21.03
N VAL A 165 -1.70 2.62 -21.56
CA VAL A 165 -0.45 2.15 -20.94
C VAL A 165 0.75 2.58 -21.77
N ARG A 166 1.74 3.20 -21.12
CA ARG A 166 3.02 3.61 -21.68
C ARG A 166 4.15 2.86 -20.98
N VAL A 167 4.96 2.15 -21.75
CA VAL A 167 6.15 1.46 -21.24
C VAL A 167 7.35 2.40 -21.37
N VAL A 168 8.10 2.57 -20.27
CA VAL A 168 9.30 3.40 -20.22
C VAL A 168 10.53 2.54 -19.94
N LYS A 169 11.70 2.99 -20.46
CA LYS A 169 12.99 2.34 -20.30
C LYS A 169 13.92 3.26 -19.54
N LEU A 170 14.76 2.69 -18.67
CA LEU A 170 15.73 3.44 -17.91
C LEU A 170 16.62 4.26 -18.86
N ASP A 171 16.80 5.52 -18.56
CA ASP A 171 17.64 6.46 -19.27
C ASP A 171 18.91 6.81 -18.45
N GLU A 172 19.79 7.61 -19.02
CA GLU A 172 21.05 8.02 -18.40
C GLU A 172 20.92 9.02 -17.25
N TYR A 173 19.73 9.62 -17.09
CA TYR A 173 19.47 10.69 -16.12
C TYR A 173 18.87 10.18 -14.80
N HIS A 174 18.20 9.02 -14.84
CA HIS A 174 17.53 8.45 -13.69
C HIS A 174 18.33 7.31 -13.06
N LYS A 175 18.31 7.24 -11.74
CA LYS A 175 19.02 6.21 -10.97
C LYS A 175 18.27 4.88 -10.92
N ASP A 176 16.93 4.95 -11.00
CA ASP A 176 16.06 3.78 -10.90
C ASP A 176 14.78 3.99 -11.73
N LEU A 177 14.13 2.85 -12.03
CA LEU A 177 12.94 2.80 -12.86
C LEU A 177 11.69 3.40 -12.20
N LEU A 178 11.62 3.40 -10.86
CA LEU A 178 10.49 3.98 -10.14
C LEU A 178 10.50 5.51 -10.29
N THR A 179 11.65 6.14 -10.02
CA THR A 179 11.83 7.58 -10.16
C THR A 179 11.60 8.02 -11.61
N LEU A 180 12.16 7.28 -12.59
CA LEU A 180 11.89 7.54 -14.01
C LEU A 180 10.39 7.50 -14.32
N SER A 181 9.70 6.44 -13.88
CA SER A 181 8.26 6.27 -14.18
C SER A 181 7.43 7.38 -13.56
N THR A 182 7.81 7.83 -12.36
CA THR A 182 7.19 8.95 -11.63
C THR A 182 7.36 10.26 -12.42
N ASP A 183 8.58 10.60 -12.80
CA ASP A 183 8.88 11.83 -13.55
C ASP A 183 8.16 11.84 -14.91
N LYS A 184 8.16 10.72 -15.62
CA LYS A 184 7.40 10.60 -16.89
C LYS A 184 5.88 10.73 -16.69
N ALA A 185 5.32 10.21 -15.61
CA ALA A 185 3.92 10.38 -15.30
C ALA A 185 3.58 11.87 -15.04
N ILE A 186 4.43 12.59 -14.31
CA ILE A 186 4.30 14.03 -14.08
C ILE A 186 4.42 14.82 -15.40
N GLU A 187 5.43 14.52 -16.23
CA GLU A 187 5.59 15.14 -17.54
C GLU A 187 4.34 14.98 -18.42
N TYR A 188 3.79 13.76 -18.51
CA TYR A 188 2.55 13.53 -19.25
C TYR A 188 1.37 14.30 -18.66
N THR A 189 1.24 14.36 -17.34
CA THR A 189 0.17 15.11 -16.68
C THR A 189 0.16 16.56 -17.11
N LYS A 190 1.34 17.20 -17.16
CA LYS A 190 1.49 18.62 -17.58
C LYS A 190 1.07 18.87 -19.04
N THR A 191 1.00 17.83 -19.88
CA THR A 191 0.55 17.98 -21.29
C THR A 191 -0.96 17.83 -21.47
N LEU A 192 -1.67 17.38 -20.44
CA LEU A 192 -3.09 17.05 -20.51
C LEU A 192 -3.96 18.12 -19.82
N LYS A 193 -5.18 18.33 -20.34
CA LYS A 193 -6.18 19.18 -19.68
C LYS A 193 -7.01 18.35 -18.70
N ASN A 194 -7.36 18.97 -17.57
CA ASN A 194 -8.16 18.32 -16.51
C ASN A 194 -7.57 16.95 -16.09
N ALA A 195 -6.26 16.89 -15.99
CA ALA A 195 -5.51 15.72 -15.55
C ALA A 195 -4.86 15.97 -14.20
N VAL A 196 -4.66 14.88 -13.45
CA VAL A 196 -3.92 14.89 -12.19
C VAL A 196 -2.96 13.70 -12.16
N TYR A 197 -1.76 13.93 -11.63
CA TYR A 197 -0.84 12.86 -11.28
C TYR A 197 -1.17 12.35 -9.87
N ILE A 198 -1.31 11.05 -9.72
CA ILE A 198 -1.55 10.39 -8.43
C ILE A 198 -0.46 9.35 -8.17
N TYR A 199 0.31 9.56 -7.11
CA TYR A 199 1.27 8.57 -6.64
C TYR A 199 0.57 7.42 -5.93
N GLY A 200 0.86 6.20 -6.34
CA GLY A 200 0.16 4.98 -5.92
C GLY A 200 0.66 4.36 -4.62
N SER A 201 1.14 5.17 -3.66
CA SER A 201 1.67 4.70 -2.37
C SER A 201 1.66 5.83 -1.33
N VAL A 202 2.38 5.77 -0.30
CA VAL A 202 2.81 6.55 0.88
C VAL A 202 1.95 7.73 1.38
N TYR A 203 1.27 8.49 0.53
CA TYR A 203 0.43 9.63 0.94
C TYR A 203 -0.87 9.18 1.60
N GLY A 204 -1.43 10.04 2.48
CA GLY A 204 -2.63 9.73 3.25
C GLY A 204 -3.83 9.36 2.40
N TYR A 205 -4.06 10.06 1.27
CA TYR A 205 -5.15 9.73 0.34
C TYR A 205 -5.06 8.30 -0.22
N PHE A 206 -3.87 7.70 -0.24
CA PHE A 206 -3.68 6.32 -0.66
C PHE A 206 -3.71 5.33 0.52
N VAL A 207 -3.04 5.69 1.63
CA VAL A 207 -2.84 4.79 2.78
C VAL A 207 -4.10 4.65 3.64
N ILE A 208 -4.77 5.76 3.94
CA ILE A 208 -5.92 5.78 4.86
C ILE A 208 -7.07 4.88 4.37
N PRO A 209 -7.46 4.85 3.08
CA PRO A 209 -8.53 3.97 2.62
C PRO A 209 -8.23 2.48 2.77
N GLN A 210 -6.94 2.10 2.83
CA GLN A 210 -6.55 0.71 3.09
C GLN A 210 -6.97 0.22 4.48
N SER A 211 -7.15 1.13 5.44
CA SER A 211 -7.50 0.78 6.83
C SER A 211 -8.81 -0.01 6.96
N ILE A 212 -9.67 0.01 5.95
CA ILE A 212 -10.87 -0.84 5.91
C ILE A 212 -10.53 -2.33 6.08
N ILE A 213 -9.33 -2.76 5.68
CA ILE A 213 -8.83 -4.13 5.84
C ILE A 213 -8.76 -4.48 7.33
N GLY A 214 -8.07 -3.65 8.11
CA GLY A 214 -7.90 -3.84 9.56
C GLY A 214 -9.21 -3.67 10.33
N VAL A 215 -10.03 -2.68 9.96
CA VAL A 215 -11.35 -2.43 10.55
C VAL A 215 -12.25 -3.67 10.42
N GLU A 216 -12.32 -4.27 9.24
CA GLU A 216 -13.09 -5.49 9.03
C GLU A 216 -12.46 -6.70 9.72
N ALA A 217 -11.12 -6.86 9.61
CA ALA A 217 -10.42 -7.97 10.24
C ALA A 217 -10.63 -7.99 11.75
N LYS A 218 -10.57 -6.82 12.41
CA LYS A 218 -10.85 -6.69 13.84
C LYS A 218 -12.26 -7.17 14.18
N GLN A 219 -13.28 -6.68 13.45
CA GLN A 219 -14.65 -7.12 13.67
C GLN A 219 -14.84 -8.62 13.45
N GLN A 220 -14.25 -9.17 12.39
CA GLN A 220 -14.32 -10.59 12.08
C GLN A 220 -13.61 -11.45 13.15
N LEU A 221 -12.47 -11.01 13.68
CA LEU A 221 -11.77 -11.69 14.77
C LEU A 221 -12.56 -11.62 16.08
N LEU A 222 -13.13 -10.47 16.43
CA LEU A 222 -13.98 -10.31 17.62
C LEU A 222 -15.20 -11.23 17.56
N ASN A 223 -15.78 -11.48 16.39
CA ASN A 223 -16.87 -12.45 16.21
C ASN A 223 -16.43 -13.90 16.46
N LEU A 224 -15.12 -14.15 16.49
CA LEU A 224 -14.52 -15.45 16.84
C LEU A 224 -13.95 -15.47 18.29
N ASP A 225 -14.26 -14.47 19.11
CA ASP A 225 -13.66 -14.23 20.43
C ASP A 225 -12.11 -14.20 20.36
N LYS A 226 -11.57 -13.60 19.32
CA LYS A 226 -10.13 -13.45 19.08
C LYS A 226 -9.72 -11.97 18.95
N TYR A 227 -8.47 -11.71 19.34
CA TYR A 227 -7.77 -10.47 19.08
C TYR A 227 -6.32 -10.83 18.70
N PRO A 228 -5.69 -10.18 17.70
CA PRO A 228 -4.35 -10.57 17.30
C PRO A 228 -3.32 -10.08 18.31
N ASP A 229 -2.38 -10.96 18.67
CA ASP A 229 -1.17 -10.59 19.41
C ASP A 229 -0.15 -9.92 18.48
N ILE A 230 -0.15 -10.31 17.19
CA ILE A 230 0.81 -9.84 16.20
C ILE A 230 0.06 -9.56 14.88
N VAL A 231 0.28 -8.40 14.29
CA VAL A 231 -0.15 -8.08 12.92
C VAL A 231 1.10 -7.98 12.04
N VAL A 232 1.16 -8.80 10.99
CA VAL A 232 2.26 -8.80 10.02
C VAL A 232 1.78 -8.21 8.70
N GLY A 233 2.54 -7.28 8.14
CA GLY A 233 2.29 -6.73 6.81
C GLY A 233 3.58 -6.54 6.01
N SER A 234 3.50 -6.64 4.69
CA SER A 234 4.62 -6.31 3.83
C SER A 234 4.83 -4.79 3.79
N CYS A 235 6.09 -4.36 3.78
CA CYS A 235 6.46 -2.97 3.78
C CYS A 235 7.45 -2.65 2.65
N GLY A 236 6.90 -2.08 1.56
CA GLY A 236 7.63 -1.22 0.63
C GLY A 236 7.28 0.21 1.00
N GLY A 237 6.32 0.84 0.30
CA GLY A 237 5.79 2.16 0.73
C GLY A 237 4.91 2.14 1.99
N GLY A 238 4.56 0.97 2.54
CA GLY A 238 3.85 0.85 3.83
C GLY A 238 2.32 0.77 3.77
N ALA A 239 1.70 0.94 2.60
CA ALA A 239 0.24 0.94 2.49
C ALA A 239 -0.43 -0.38 2.87
N ASN A 240 0.19 -1.53 2.54
CA ASN A 240 -0.30 -2.85 2.93
C ASN A 240 -0.25 -3.03 4.46
N LEU A 241 0.89 -2.71 5.06
CA LEU A 241 1.07 -2.78 6.52
C LEU A 241 0.04 -1.93 7.25
N LEU A 242 -0.04 -0.62 6.91
CA LEU A 242 -0.96 0.30 7.57
C LEU A 242 -2.42 -0.06 7.30
N GLY A 243 -2.74 -0.57 6.10
CA GLY A 243 -4.08 -1.04 5.79
C GLY A 243 -4.59 -2.10 6.75
N THR A 244 -3.74 -3.05 7.11
CA THR A 244 -4.09 -4.11 8.06
C THR A 244 -3.95 -3.67 9.51
N ALA A 245 -2.94 -2.84 9.82
CA ALA A 245 -2.52 -2.55 11.17
C ALA A 245 -3.17 -1.30 11.80
N SER A 246 -3.65 -0.32 11.02
CA SER A 246 -4.07 0.99 11.53
C SER A 246 -5.08 0.93 12.67
N GLU A 247 -6.04 0.01 12.61
CA GLU A 247 -7.07 -0.14 13.66
C GLU A 247 -6.47 -0.69 14.96
N PHE A 248 -5.53 -1.64 14.86
CA PHE A 248 -4.83 -2.22 16.02
C PHE A 248 -3.78 -1.28 16.59
N MET A 249 -3.15 -0.46 15.74
CA MET A 249 -2.25 0.62 16.17
C MET A 249 -3.00 1.70 16.95
N ALA A 250 -4.20 2.07 16.49
CA ALA A 250 -5.06 3.01 17.23
C ALA A 250 -5.36 2.46 18.64
N ASP A 251 -5.75 1.19 18.74
CA ASP A 251 -5.99 0.55 20.05
C ASP A 251 -4.74 0.56 20.94
N ASN A 252 -3.55 0.33 20.37
CA ASN A 252 -2.29 0.40 21.13
C ASN A 252 -2.02 1.82 21.65
N ILE A 253 -2.22 2.84 20.81
CA ILE A 253 -1.99 4.25 21.17
C ILE A 253 -3.01 4.69 22.24
N GLU A 254 -4.25 4.23 22.12
CA GLU A 254 -5.33 4.50 23.08
C GLU A 254 -5.21 3.66 24.38
N GLY A 255 -4.22 2.75 24.45
CA GLY A 255 -3.93 1.93 25.63
C GLY A 255 -4.91 0.78 25.87
N THR A 256 -5.71 0.41 24.87
CA THR A 256 -6.69 -0.69 24.94
C THR A 256 -6.12 -2.02 24.49
N SER A 257 -4.94 -2.04 23.88
CA SER A 257 -4.24 -3.21 23.36
C SER A 257 -2.71 -3.09 23.46
N THR A 258 -2.01 -4.20 23.25
CA THR A 258 -0.54 -4.28 23.14
C THR A 258 -0.13 -5.17 21.96
N CYS A 259 -0.89 -5.13 20.87
CA CYS A 259 -0.63 -5.91 19.66
C CYS A 259 0.71 -5.50 19.03
N GLU A 260 1.59 -6.46 18.74
CA GLU A 260 2.83 -6.19 18.00
C GLU A 260 2.51 -5.91 16.53
N ILE A 261 3.00 -4.78 16.00
CA ILE A 261 2.91 -4.46 14.58
C ILE A 261 4.27 -4.73 13.93
N TYR A 262 4.29 -5.59 12.92
CA TYR A 262 5.51 -6.08 12.32
C TYR A 262 5.55 -5.88 10.80
N ALA A 263 6.54 -5.11 10.35
CA ALA A 263 6.83 -4.80 8.96
C ALA A 263 7.79 -5.83 8.36
N ALA A 264 7.36 -6.58 7.37
CA ALA A 264 8.22 -7.49 6.62
C ALA A 264 8.74 -6.78 5.36
N GLU A 265 10.06 -6.57 5.29
CA GLU A 265 10.74 -5.91 4.18
C GLU A 265 11.49 -6.93 3.31
N SER A 266 11.70 -6.60 2.03
CA SER A 266 12.67 -7.28 1.19
C SER A 266 14.10 -6.82 1.53
N GLU A 267 15.07 -7.74 1.55
CA GLU A 267 16.48 -7.39 1.68
C GLU A 267 16.99 -6.49 0.55
N SER A 268 16.32 -6.51 -0.62
CA SER A 268 16.61 -5.64 -1.77
C SER A 268 15.97 -4.25 -1.64
N CYS A 269 15.09 -4.03 -0.65
CA CYS A 269 14.42 -2.75 -0.40
C CYS A 269 14.22 -2.55 1.12
N PRO A 270 15.30 -2.44 1.92
CA PRO A 270 15.24 -2.42 3.39
C PRO A 270 15.13 -0.99 3.93
N ILE A 271 14.02 -0.29 3.66
CA ILE A 271 13.86 1.14 3.96
C ILE A 271 13.88 1.41 5.46
N LEU A 272 13.14 0.65 6.27
CA LEU A 272 13.12 0.82 7.72
C LEU A 272 14.41 0.35 8.38
N SER A 273 15.00 -0.73 7.86
CA SER A 273 16.18 -1.36 8.45
C SER A 273 17.48 -0.65 8.11
N LYS A 274 17.60 0.00 6.93
CA LYS A 274 18.84 0.63 6.44
C LYS A 274 18.65 2.05 5.93
N GLY A 275 17.42 2.52 5.77
CA GLY A 275 17.12 3.88 5.30
C GLY A 275 17.49 4.95 6.33
N LYS A 276 17.42 6.21 5.89
CA LYS A 276 17.70 7.37 6.73
C LYS A 276 16.45 8.23 6.85
N MET A 277 16.17 8.70 8.06
CA MET A 277 15.10 9.65 8.32
C MET A 277 15.49 11.03 7.76
N GLY A 278 14.56 11.66 7.06
CA GLY A 278 14.76 12.99 6.49
C GLY A 278 13.61 13.45 5.59
N TYR A 279 13.77 14.63 5.00
CA TYR A 279 12.83 15.13 4.01
C TYR A 279 13.12 14.50 2.64
N SER A 280 12.13 13.84 2.07
CA SER A 280 12.29 13.09 0.83
C SER A 280 11.17 13.38 -0.16
N SER A 281 11.50 13.41 -1.46
CA SER A 281 10.57 13.52 -2.58
C SER A 281 10.37 12.17 -3.26
N ILE A 282 9.26 12.05 -3.98
CA ILE A 282 8.99 10.91 -4.87
C ILE A 282 9.51 11.16 -6.30
N ASP A 283 9.81 12.42 -6.65
CA ASP A 283 10.18 12.85 -8.00
C ASP A 283 11.45 13.70 -7.99
N THR A 284 12.10 13.85 -9.16
CA THR A 284 13.24 14.75 -9.35
C THR A 284 12.86 16.10 -9.93
N LEU A 285 11.59 16.28 -10.30
CA LEU A 285 11.06 17.47 -10.96
C LEU A 285 10.60 18.56 -9.98
N ASN A 286 10.71 18.31 -8.67
CA ASN A 286 10.20 19.17 -7.60
C ASN A 286 8.69 19.46 -7.75
N TYR A 287 7.94 18.49 -8.20
CA TYR A 287 6.51 18.62 -8.45
C TYR A 287 5.67 18.28 -7.24
N TYR A 288 5.97 17.16 -6.56
CA TYR A 288 5.24 16.73 -5.38
C TYR A 288 5.87 17.27 -4.09
N PRO A 289 5.08 17.47 -3.01
CA PRO A 289 5.62 17.95 -1.74
C PRO A 289 6.56 16.93 -1.11
N LEU A 290 7.52 17.43 -0.33
CA LEU A 290 8.37 16.60 0.52
C LEU A 290 7.56 16.01 1.69
N ILE A 291 7.96 14.82 2.10
CA ILE A 291 7.50 14.19 3.33
C ILE A 291 8.68 13.88 4.24
N HIS A 292 8.48 13.99 5.54
CA HIS A 292 9.48 13.57 6.53
C HIS A 292 9.33 12.08 6.79
N THR A 293 10.31 11.28 6.33
CA THR A 293 10.21 9.83 6.32
C THR A 293 11.58 9.13 6.22
N TYR A 294 11.60 7.82 6.39
CA TYR A 294 12.75 6.99 6.01
C TYR A 294 12.84 6.87 4.48
N SER A 295 14.05 7.01 3.96
CA SER A 295 14.34 6.86 2.53
C SER A 295 15.66 6.14 2.29
N ILE A 296 15.77 5.55 1.09
CA ILE A 296 17.00 5.00 0.52
C ILE A 296 17.33 5.75 -0.79
N PRO A 297 18.63 5.85 -1.17
CA PRO A 297 19.05 6.70 -2.30
C PRO A 297 18.61 6.23 -3.68
N GLY A 298 18.00 5.06 -3.80
CA GLY A 298 17.50 4.42 -5.01
C GLY A 298 17.32 2.94 -4.78
N LEU A 299 16.61 2.28 -5.68
CA LEU A 299 16.52 0.82 -5.67
C LEU A 299 17.79 0.26 -6.30
N GLU A 300 18.52 -0.58 -5.54
CA GLU A 300 19.63 -1.32 -6.12
C GLU A 300 19.10 -2.27 -7.19
N GLN A 301 19.79 -2.36 -8.33
CA GLN A 301 19.51 -3.40 -9.31
C GLN A 301 19.69 -4.76 -8.63
N SER A 302 18.61 -5.48 -8.49
CA SER A 302 18.57 -6.82 -7.90
C SER A 302 18.31 -7.82 -9.03
N ASP A 303 18.96 -8.99 -8.96
CA ASP A 303 18.66 -10.13 -9.86
C ASP A 303 17.21 -10.62 -9.68
N TYR A 304 16.48 -10.06 -8.72
CA TYR A 304 15.13 -10.44 -8.35
C TYR A 304 14.17 -9.25 -8.46
N TYR A 305 13.13 -9.43 -9.24
CA TYR A 305 12.01 -8.51 -9.30
C TYR A 305 11.26 -8.48 -7.98
N ILE A 306 11.16 -7.32 -7.33
CA ILE A 306 10.50 -7.15 -6.03
C ILE A 306 9.06 -6.60 -6.13
N GLY A 307 8.58 -6.31 -7.34
CA GLY A 307 7.21 -5.86 -7.59
C GLY A 307 6.81 -4.61 -6.83
N GLY A 308 5.62 -4.64 -6.26
CA GLY A 308 5.06 -3.54 -5.45
C GLY A 308 5.73 -3.29 -4.10
N LEU A 309 6.78 -4.06 -3.73
CA LEU A 309 7.62 -3.76 -2.57
C LEU A 309 8.75 -2.77 -2.91
N GLY A 310 9.06 -2.55 -4.18
CA GLY A 310 10.02 -1.53 -4.60
C GLY A 310 9.50 -0.13 -4.24
N SER A 311 10.22 0.55 -3.36
CA SER A 311 9.95 1.94 -2.97
C SER A 311 11.25 2.58 -2.50
N THR A 312 11.42 3.88 -2.73
CA THR A 312 12.56 4.65 -2.22
C THR A 312 12.26 5.34 -0.90
N ILE A 313 10.98 5.42 -0.54
CA ILE A 313 10.47 6.06 0.68
C ILE A 313 9.34 5.22 1.28
N VAL A 314 9.06 5.43 2.56
CA VAL A 314 7.93 4.80 3.25
C VAL A 314 6.91 5.86 3.69
N ALA A 315 5.67 5.47 3.92
CA ALA A 315 4.64 6.37 4.41
C ALA A 315 5.05 7.04 5.74
N PRO A 316 4.84 8.36 5.92
CA PRO A 316 5.22 9.08 7.13
C PRO A 316 4.73 8.44 8.43
N ALA A 317 3.52 7.87 8.44
CA ALA A 317 3.01 7.13 9.60
C ALA A 317 3.87 5.90 9.93
N VAL A 318 4.31 5.13 8.93
CA VAL A 318 5.20 3.98 9.18
C VAL A 318 6.52 4.46 9.76
N ALA A 319 7.11 5.51 9.18
CA ALA A 319 8.36 6.09 9.66
C ALA A 319 8.24 6.57 11.12
N HIS A 320 7.21 7.37 11.42
CA HIS A 320 6.94 7.90 12.75
C HIS A 320 6.77 6.79 13.79
N PHE A 321 5.92 5.81 13.53
CA PHE A 321 5.62 4.75 14.48
C PHE A 321 6.75 3.72 14.61
N HIS A 322 7.56 3.53 13.56
CA HIS A 322 8.78 2.73 13.65
C HIS A 322 9.84 3.41 14.52
N GLU A 323 10.08 4.70 14.35
CA GLU A 323 11.01 5.48 15.16
C GLU A 323 10.62 5.49 16.65
N ASN A 324 9.31 5.50 16.94
CA ASN A 324 8.77 5.46 18.29
C ASN A 324 8.53 4.04 18.85
N GLY A 325 8.98 2.99 18.14
CA GLY A 325 8.95 1.60 18.60
C GLY A 325 7.60 0.91 18.58
N LEU A 326 6.56 1.54 17.98
CA LEU A 326 5.24 0.91 17.79
C LEU A 326 5.22 -0.06 16.60
N ILE A 327 6.08 0.16 15.61
CA ILE A 327 6.29 -0.77 14.50
C ILE A 327 7.69 -1.38 14.64
N ARG A 328 7.78 -2.69 14.59
CA ARG A 328 9.03 -3.44 14.44
C ARG A 328 9.19 -3.88 13.00
N SER A 329 10.42 -4.07 12.54
CA SER A 329 10.70 -4.52 11.17
C SER A 329 11.70 -5.66 11.13
N GLY A 330 11.68 -6.39 10.02
CA GLY A 330 12.70 -7.37 9.67
C GLY A 330 12.76 -7.57 8.17
N THR A 331 13.96 -7.87 7.69
CA THR A 331 14.24 -8.12 6.27
C THR A 331 14.31 -9.59 5.98
N TYR A 332 13.77 -9.98 4.82
CA TYR A 332 13.72 -11.36 4.37
C TYR A 332 14.34 -11.47 2.98
N THR A 333 15.08 -12.58 2.77
CA THR A 333 15.63 -12.92 1.48
C THR A 333 14.53 -13.35 0.52
N ASN A 334 14.78 -13.23 -0.78
CA ASN A 334 13.86 -13.75 -1.78
C ASN A 334 13.63 -15.26 -1.66
N VAL A 335 14.64 -16.02 -1.22
CA VAL A 335 14.54 -17.46 -0.96
C VAL A 335 13.56 -17.73 0.18
N ALA A 336 13.71 -17.05 1.32
CA ALA A 336 12.81 -17.22 2.45
C ALA A 336 11.35 -16.84 2.10
N ALA A 337 11.16 -15.78 1.33
CA ALA A 337 9.85 -15.36 0.84
C ALA A 337 9.22 -16.44 -0.06
N LYS A 338 10.00 -16.94 -1.03
CA LYS A 338 9.57 -18.00 -1.94
C LYS A 338 9.18 -19.29 -1.19
N ASP A 339 10.03 -19.74 -0.27
CA ASP A 339 9.78 -20.95 0.53
C ASP A 339 8.49 -20.82 1.35
N ALA A 340 8.25 -19.65 1.97
CA ALA A 340 7.04 -19.38 2.73
C ALA A 340 5.79 -19.39 1.84
N ALA A 341 5.87 -18.77 0.65
CA ALA A 341 4.76 -18.79 -0.31
C ALA A 341 4.49 -20.18 -0.87
N GLU A 342 5.51 -20.94 -1.24
CA GLU A 342 5.35 -22.33 -1.71
C GLU A 342 4.70 -23.23 -0.65
N MET A 343 5.15 -23.10 0.61
CA MET A 343 4.51 -23.81 1.75
C MET A 343 3.05 -23.40 1.88
N PHE A 344 2.74 -22.11 1.90
CA PHE A 344 1.36 -21.61 2.02
C PHE A 344 0.48 -22.07 0.85
N ASN A 345 0.98 -21.92 -0.38
CA ASN A 345 0.26 -22.33 -1.59
C ASN A 345 -0.06 -23.84 -1.58
N LYS A 346 0.90 -24.66 -1.18
CA LYS A 346 0.73 -26.12 -1.09
C LYS A 346 -0.29 -26.51 -0.03
N GLU A 347 -0.24 -25.89 1.13
CA GLU A 347 -1.02 -26.30 2.30
C GLU A 347 -2.45 -25.71 2.30
N GLU A 348 -2.62 -24.48 1.84
CA GLU A 348 -3.92 -23.79 1.83
C GLU A 348 -4.58 -23.72 0.44
N GLY A 349 -3.86 -24.12 -0.63
CA GLY A 349 -4.38 -24.10 -2.00
C GLY A 349 -4.59 -22.70 -2.58
N ILE A 350 -3.93 -21.68 -2.01
CA ILE A 350 -4.08 -20.29 -2.41
C ILE A 350 -2.74 -19.77 -2.98
N MET A 351 -2.73 -19.42 -4.25
CA MET A 351 -1.58 -18.76 -4.86
C MET A 351 -1.53 -17.29 -4.44
N VAL A 352 -0.33 -16.82 -4.08
CA VAL A 352 -0.12 -15.45 -3.63
C VAL A 352 0.95 -14.76 -4.45
N ALA A 353 0.83 -13.43 -4.57
CA ALA A 353 1.83 -12.60 -5.20
C ALA A 353 3.11 -12.49 -4.34
N LEU A 354 4.20 -12.02 -4.98
CA LEU A 354 5.51 -11.87 -4.34
C LEU A 354 5.46 -10.97 -3.10
N GLU A 355 4.67 -9.91 -3.15
CA GLU A 355 4.48 -8.99 -2.02
C GLU A 355 3.92 -9.71 -0.79
N THR A 356 3.00 -10.64 -0.99
CA THR A 356 2.45 -11.51 0.07
C THR A 356 3.50 -12.51 0.56
N ALA A 357 4.38 -12.99 -0.31
CA ALA A 357 5.42 -13.96 0.06
C ALA A 357 6.35 -13.43 1.17
N TYR A 358 6.76 -12.17 1.09
CA TYR A 358 7.61 -11.56 2.12
C TYR A 358 6.91 -11.45 3.48
N GLN A 359 5.63 -11.08 3.50
CA GLN A 359 4.90 -11.05 4.78
C GLN A 359 4.65 -12.45 5.34
N LEU A 360 4.46 -13.47 4.48
CA LEU A 360 4.40 -14.86 4.93
C LEU A 360 5.72 -15.34 5.52
N ALA A 361 6.88 -14.91 4.98
CA ALA A 361 8.18 -15.15 5.62
C ALA A 361 8.23 -14.54 7.02
N GLY A 362 7.73 -13.32 7.20
CA GLY A 362 7.57 -12.68 8.50
C GLY A 362 6.65 -13.47 9.44
N VAL A 363 5.54 -14.00 8.92
CA VAL A 363 4.63 -14.88 9.70
C VAL A 363 5.36 -16.15 10.14
N VAL A 364 6.10 -16.82 9.26
CA VAL A 364 6.86 -18.04 9.60
C VAL A 364 7.90 -17.76 10.68
N ASP A 365 8.61 -16.65 10.58
CA ASP A 365 9.58 -16.23 11.60
C ASP A 365 8.91 -15.99 12.96
N LYS A 366 7.84 -15.20 13.00
CA LYS A 366 7.08 -14.95 14.23
C LYS A 366 6.46 -16.22 14.80
N ALA A 367 5.89 -17.08 13.98
CA ALA A 367 5.27 -18.32 14.41
C ALA A 367 6.26 -19.34 14.97
N ARG A 368 7.54 -19.29 14.56
CA ARG A 368 8.62 -20.13 15.10
C ARG A 368 9.21 -19.60 16.41
N THR A 369 9.16 -18.28 16.61
CA THR A 369 9.76 -17.61 17.79
C THR A 369 8.76 -17.35 18.92
N HIS A 370 7.46 -17.51 18.65
CA HIS A 370 6.38 -17.30 19.62
C HIS A 370 5.54 -18.57 19.79
N HIS A 371 4.81 -18.64 20.92
CA HIS A 371 3.92 -19.75 21.23
C HIS A 371 2.55 -19.25 21.66
N ASN A 372 1.49 -19.96 21.24
CA ASN A 372 0.10 -19.70 21.61
C ASN A 372 -0.33 -18.23 21.33
N LYS A 373 0.17 -17.64 20.25
CA LYS A 373 -0.16 -16.28 19.81
C LYS A 373 -1.09 -16.30 18.61
N ALA A 374 -1.98 -15.32 18.51
CA ALA A 374 -2.78 -15.07 17.31
C ALA A 374 -2.03 -14.10 16.40
N ILE A 375 -1.76 -14.50 15.17
CA ILE A 375 -1.06 -13.73 14.15
C ILE A 375 -2.06 -13.40 13.04
N LEU A 376 -2.24 -12.11 12.76
CA LEU A 376 -3.02 -11.63 11.63
C LEU A 376 -2.10 -11.20 10.49
N VAL A 377 -2.43 -11.61 9.28
CA VAL A 377 -1.77 -11.17 8.04
C VAL A 377 -2.81 -11.08 6.92
N ASN A 378 -2.62 -10.18 5.94
CA ASN A 378 -3.46 -10.18 4.75
C ASN A 378 -2.78 -10.90 3.58
N THR A 379 -3.54 -11.39 2.60
CA THR A 379 -3.01 -11.67 1.26
C THR A 379 -3.12 -10.40 0.45
N SER A 380 -2.00 -9.70 0.23
CA SER A 380 -1.99 -8.36 -0.40
C SER A 380 -2.40 -8.40 -1.87
N ALA A 381 -2.11 -9.50 -2.56
CA ALA A 381 -2.50 -9.75 -3.94
C ALA A 381 -2.46 -11.26 -4.25
N THR A 382 -3.27 -11.66 -5.22
CA THR A 382 -3.11 -12.90 -5.97
C THR A 382 -2.37 -12.61 -7.27
N THR A 383 -1.41 -13.42 -7.63
CA THR A 383 -0.48 -13.33 -8.80
C THR A 383 -0.66 -12.18 -9.79
#